data_c0861e5caff319e2a66be66060f35915
#
_entry.id   c0861e5caff319e2a66be66060f35915
#
_cell.length_a   1.000
_cell.length_b   1.000
_cell.length_c   1.000
_cell.angle_alpha   90.00
_cell.angle_beta   90.00
_cell.angle_gamma   90.00
#
_symmetry.space_group_name_H-M   'P 1'
#
loop_
_entity.id
_entity.type
_entity.pdbx_description
1 polymer ?
#
loop_
_entity_poly.entity_id
_entity_poly.type
_entity_poly.pdbx_seq_one_letter_code
_entity_poly.pdbx_strand_id
1 'polypeptide(L)'
;EYDIATRLREEFINYGAKSLSFNSIVAINQNSALAHYAKNAKDVILTEGSLVLIDCGAYYESGLATDITRVFVKGEPNELQKMVYTNVLKAFLNSFNFITLTPTLSQRAREEGSITGFEIDTQAHAILDDKIDGFTFGHGLGHGIGINVHEAPPNLSQNEIAKAPILDGMTFTIEPGMYNPKHFGVRLENSCYKKDGKIHSFVKMGYEGKLINYDLLTEQEKTWLKDFKIL
;
A
#
# COMPACT_ATOMS: atom_id res chain seq x y z
N GLU A 1 5.23 -9.05 -17.80
CA GLU A 1 4.90 -7.72 -17.26
C GLU A 1 4.11 -6.91 -18.30
N TYR A 2 4.63 -6.74 -19.51
CA TYR A 2 4.02 -5.94 -20.58
C TYR A 2 2.58 -6.38 -20.90
N ASP A 3 2.33 -7.68 -21.05
CA ASP A 3 1.00 -8.20 -21.39
C ASP A 3 -0.01 -7.94 -20.26
N ILE A 4 0.41 -8.08 -19.01
CA ILE A 4 -0.43 -7.76 -17.83
C ILE A 4 -0.74 -6.27 -17.80
N ALA A 5 0.26 -5.39 -18.00
CA ALA A 5 0.07 -3.95 -18.01
C ALA A 5 -0.86 -3.50 -19.14
N THR A 6 -0.71 -4.11 -20.34
CA THR A 6 -1.57 -3.85 -21.50
C THR A 6 -3.01 -4.25 -21.20
N ARG A 7 -3.21 -5.48 -20.69
CA ARG A 7 -4.55 -5.99 -20.34
C ARG A 7 -5.19 -5.15 -19.25
N LEU A 8 -4.43 -4.77 -18.23
CA LEU A 8 -4.92 -3.91 -17.15
C LEU A 8 -5.43 -2.56 -17.68
N ARG A 9 -4.68 -1.93 -18.59
CA ARG A 9 -5.10 -0.69 -19.26
C ARG A 9 -6.40 -0.86 -20.05
N GLU A 10 -6.52 -1.95 -20.81
CA GLU A 10 -7.76 -2.27 -21.55
C GLU A 10 -8.95 -2.40 -20.60
N GLU A 11 -8.77 -3.11 -19.48
CA GLU A 11 -9.84 -3.29 -18.49
C GLU A 11 -10.22 -1.95 -17.84
N PHE A 12 -9.26 -1.09 -17.47
CA PHE A 12 -9.59 0.25 -16.97
C PHE A 12 -10.49 1.02 -17.96
N ILE A 13 -10.15 1.00 -19.25
CA ILE A 13 -10.93 1.69 -20.29
C ILE A 13 -12.31 1.03 -20.44
N ASN A 14 -12.40 -0.30 -20.45
CA ASN A 14 -13.65 -1.06 -20.56
C ASN A 14 -14.60 -0.75 -19.37
N TYR A 15 -14.04 -0.50 -18.18
CA TYR A 15 -14.79 -0.09 -16.99
C TYR A 15 -14.98 1.43 -16.85
N GLY A 16 -14.75 2.18 -17.93
CA GLY A 16 -15.09 3.60 -18.04
C GLY A 16 -14.04 4.59 -17.58
N ALA A 17 -12.79 4.14 -17.38
CA ALA A 17 -11.71 5.07 -17.12
C ALA A 17 -11.46 5.99 -18.34
N LYS A 18 -11.20 7.26 -18.08
CA LYS A 18 -10.87 8.27 -19.10
C LYS A 18 -9.38 8.23 -19.44
N SER A 19 -8.56 7.98 -18.45
CA SER A 19 -7.10 7.80 -18.57
C SER A 19 -6.58 7.07 -17.35
N LEU A 20 -5.33 6.58 -17.43
CA LEU A 20 -4.62 6.14 -16.24
C LEU A 20 -4.21 7.36 -15.39
N SER A 21 -4.17 7.23 -14.06
CA SER A 21 -3.66 8.25 -13.15
C SER A 21 -2.13 8.36 -13.22
N PHE A 22 -1.49 7.24 -13.55
CA PHE A 22 -0.05 7.11 -13.85
C PHE A 22 0.20 5.86 -14.71
N ASN A 23 1.41 5.68 -15.20
CA ASN A 23 1.79 4.45 -15.91
C ASN A 23 1.83 3.29 -14.92
N SER A 24 0.94 2.31 -15.10
CA SER A 24 0.86 1.15 -14.20
C SER A 24 2.22 0.45 -14.08
N ILE A 25 2.59 0.12 -12.87
CA ILE A 25 3.77 -0.68 -12.55
C ILE A 25 3.33 -2.15 -12.49
N VAL A 26 3.89 -2.98 -13.35
CA VAL A 26 3.77 -4.43 -13.29
C VAL A 26 5.16 -5.01 -13.21
N ALA A 27 5.55 -5.46 -12.03
CA ALA A 27 6.92 -5.86 -11.74
C ALA A 27 6.97 -7.28 -11.17
N ILE A 28 7.72 -8.17 -11.84
CA ILE A 28 7.85 -9.56 -11.46
C ILE A 28 9.18 -9.79 -10.73
N ASN A 29 9.14 -10.49 -9.60
CA ASN A 29 10.31 -10.88 -8.80
C ASN A 29 11.27 -9.69 -8.58
N GLN A 30 12.52 -9.79 -9.05
CA GLN A 30 13.55 -8.77 -8.82
C GLN A 30 13.18 -7.38 -9.33
N ASN A 31 12.38 -7.26 -10.39
CA ASN A 31 11.94 -5.97 -10.90
C ASN A 31 11.05 -5.22 -9.88
N SER A 32 10.31 -5.95 -9.03
CA SER A 32 9.50 -5.36 -7.97
C SER A 32 10.32 -4.72 -6.83
N ALA A 33 11.62 -5.01 -6.78
CA ALA A 33 12.52 -4.33 -5.83
C ALA A 33 12.79 -2.85 -6.19
N LEU A 34 12.41 -2.42 -7.38
CA LEU A 34 12.46 -1.03 -7.82
C LEU A 34 11.09 -0.39 -7.56
N ALA A 35 10.96 0.40 -6.50
CA ALA A 35 9.68 0.99 -6.08
C ALA A 35 8.96 1.76 -7.20
N HIS A 36 9.72 2.40 -8.10
CA HIS A 36 9.21 3.14 -9.27
C HIS A 36 9.57 2.45 -10.60
N TYR A 37 9.38 1.13 -10.66
CA TYR A 37 9.65 0.36 -11.87
C TYR A 37 8.70 0.75 -13.01
N ALA A 38 9.23 1.30 -14.11
CA ALA A 38 8.42 1.86 -15.19
C ALA A 38 8.55 1.12 -16.53
N LYS A 39 9.34 0.04 -16.61
CA LYS A 39 9.67 -0.58 -17.91
C LYS A 39 8.60 -1.53 -18.43
N ASN A 40 7.89 -2.27 -17.54
CA ASN A 40 6.97 -3.35 -17.92
C ASN A 40 7.61 -4.25 -19.00
N ALA A 41 8.68 -4.97 -18.64
CA ALA A 41 9.52 -5.70 -19.59
C ALA A 41 8.72 -6.76 -20.38
N LYS A 42 9.05 -6.93 -21.68
CA LYS A 42 8.36 -7.90 -22.55
C LYS A 42 8.86 -9.33 -22.40
N ASP A 43 10.10 -9.49 -21.97
CA ASP A 43 10.82 -10.74 -21.86
C ASP A 43 10.77 -11.38 -20.46
N VAL A 44 10.17 -10.69 -19.48
CA VAL A 44 9.99 -11.21 -18.13
C VAL A 44 8.66 -11.96 -18.04
N ILE A 45 8.74 -13.25 -17.75
CA ILE A 45 7.60 -14.18 -17.71
C ILE A 45 7.26 -14.55 -16.27
N LEU A 46 5.98 -14.55 -15.93
CA LEU A 46 5.47 -15.01 -14.65
C LEU A 46 5.47 -16.55 -14.60
N THR A 47 6.38 -17.12 -13.82
CA THR A 47 6.54 -18.58 -13.61
C THR A 47 6.04 -19.02 -12.25
N GLU A 48 5.98 -20.34 -12.00
CA GLU A 48 5.64 -20.88 -10.66
C GLU A 48 6.58 -20.33 -9.58
N GLY A 49 6.02 -19.96 -8.43
CA GLY A 49 6.74 -19.31 -7.32
C GLY A 49 7.07 -17.84 -7.54
N SER A 50 6.74 -17.25 -8.70
CA SER A 50 6.97 -15.82 -8.95
C SER A 50 5.98 -14.95 -8.20
N LEU A 51 6.48 -13.83 -7.65
CA LEU A 51 5.66 -12.70 -7.22
C LEU A 51 5.43 -11.75 -8.39
N VAL A 52 4.25 -11.14 -8.44
CA VAL A 52 3.94 -9.98 -9.28
C VAL A 52 3.38 -8.86 -8.42
N LEU A 53 4.07 -7.72 -8.41
CA LEU A 53 3.59 -6.48 -7.85
C LEU A 53 2.87 -5.71 -8.97
N ILE A 54 1.63 -5.30 -8.69
CA ILE A 54 0.82 -4.46 -9.59
C ILE A 54 0.43 -3.22 -8.82
N ASP A 55 0.87 -2.07 -9.33
CA ASP A 55 0.55 -0.75 -8.83
C ASP A 55 -0.10 0.04 -9.94
N CYS A 56 -1.34 0.49 -9.72
CA CYS A 56 -2.17 1.02 -10.79
C CYS A 56 -3.29 1.92 -10.29
N GLY A 57 -3.70 2.82 -11.16
CA GLY A 57 -4.83 3.70 -10.91
C GLY A 57 -5.31 4.38 -12.19
N ALA A 58 -6.47 5.02 -12.09
CA ALA A 58 -7.10 5.67 -13.24
C ALA A 58 -7.93 6.89 -12.82
N TYR A 59 -8.24 7.73 -13.80
CA TYR A 59 -9.23 8.78 -13.71
C TYR A 59 -10.56 8.32 -14.32
N TYR A 60 -11.64 8.63 -13.64
CA TYR A 60 -13.01 8.37 -14.10
C TYR A 60 -13.77 9.68 -14.34
N GLU A 61 -15.10 9.60 -14.58
CA GLU A 61 -15.94 10.77 -14.84
C GLU A 61 -15.89 11.82 -13.74
N SER A 62 -15.68 11.41 -12.48
CA SER A 62 -15.54 12.32 -11.33
C SER A 62 -14.32 13.24 -11.41
N GLY A 63 -13.32 12.92 -12.26
CA GLY A 63 -12.05 13.63 -12.34
C GLY A 63 -11.09 13.35 -11.17
N LEU A 64 -11.46 12.44 -10.26
CA LEU A 64 -10.60 12.05 -9.14
C LEU A 64 -9.69 10.88 -9.54
N ALA A 65 -8.45 10.92 -9.05
CA ALA A 65 -7.49 9.85 -9.22
C ALA A 65 -7.84 8.65 -8.32
N THR A 66 -7.51 7.44 -8.79
CA THR A 66 -7.46 6.25 -7.95
C THR A 66 -6.04 5.71 -7.91
N ASP A 67 -5.71 4.99 -6.84
CA ASP A 67 -4.41 4.40 -6.60
C ASP A 67 -4.51 3.16 -5.73
N ILE A 68 -3.81 2.08 -6.12
CA ILE A 68 -3.77 0.82 -5.38
C ILE A 68 -2.54 0.00 -5.78
N THR A 69 -1.88 -0.60 -4.80
CA THR A 69 -0.86 -1.63 -5.03
C THR A 69 -1.27 -2.96 -4.40
N ARG A 70 -1.08 -4.05 -5.15
CA ARG A 70 -1.21 -5.43 -4.68
C ARG A 70 -0.04 -6.29 -5.16
N VAL A 71 0.25 -7.33 -4.37
CA VAL A 71 1.21 -8.36 -4.74
C VAL A 71 0.50 -9.72 -4.74
N PHE A 72 0.73 -10.47 -5.79
CA PHE A 72 0.18 -11.81 -5.98
C PHE A 72 1.31 -12.82 -6.19
N VAL A 73 1.02 -14.10 -5.95
CA VAL A 73 1.94 -15.19 -6.24
C VAL A 73 1.34 -16.13 -7.28
N LYS A 74 2.15 -16.57 -8.25
CA LYS A 74 1.77 -17.69 -9.13
C LYS A 74 2.23 -18.99 -8.48
N GLY A 75 1.28 -19.89 -8.20
CA GLY A 75 1.56 -21.16 -7.52
C GLY A 75 1.76 -21.01 -6.02
N GLU A 76 2.80 -21.65 -5.48
CA GLU A 76 3.07 -21.66 -4.04
C GLU A 76 4.23 -20.71 -3.68
N PRO A 77 4.05 -19.83 -2.66
CA PRO A 77 5.10 -18.95 -2.19
C PRO A 77 6.12 -19.70 -1.30
N ASN A 78 7.36 -19.19 -1.29
CA ASN A 78 8.36 -19.62 -0.31
C ASN A 78 8.22 -18.84 1.02
N GLU A 79 8.93 -19.30 2.07
CA GLU A 79 8.82 -18.71 3.40
C GLU A 79 9.32 -17.26 3.48
N LEU A 80 10.35 -16.88 2.68
CA LEU A 80 10.82 -15.50 2.63
C LEU A 80 9.75 -14.57 2.04
N GLN A 81 9.06 -15.00 0.98
CA GLN A 81 7.97 -14.24 0.36
C GLN A 81 6.81 -14.03 1.35
N LYS A 82 6.41 -15.07 2.07
CA LYS A 82 5.39 -14.97 3.14
C LYS A 82 5.82 -14.03 4.26
N MET A 83 7.07 -14.14 4.70
CA MET A 83 7.60 -13.33 5.79
C MET A 83 7.62 -11.83 5.41
N VAL A 84 8.14 -11.48 4.22
CA VAL A 84 8.19 -10.09 3.74
C VAL A 84 6.77 -9.55 3.55
N TYR A 85 5.92 -10.30 2.85
CA TYR A 85 4.53 -9.89 2.61
C TYR A 85 3.76 -9.65 3.91
N THR A 86 3.89 -10.56 4.88
CA THR A 86 3.17 -10.44 6.14
C THR A 86 3.67 -9.26 6.97
N ASN A 87 4.99 -8.95 6.97
CA ASN A 87 5.48 -7.75 7.66
C ASN A 87 4.98 -6.45 7.02
N VAL A 88 4.90 -6.38 5.69
CA VAL A 88 4.29 -5.24 4.99
C VAL A 88 2.80 -5.13 5.32
N LEU A 89 2.07 -6.25 5.36
CA LEU A 89 0.66 -6.28 5.78
C LEU A 89 0.49 -5.81 7.23
N LYS A 90 1.37 -6.21 8.16
CA LYS A 90 1.36 -5.72 9.55
C LYS A 90 1.54 -4.21 9.60
N ALA A 91 2.51 -3.67 8.85
CA ALA A 91 2.71 -2.22 8.78
C ALA A 91 1.47 -1.52 8.25
N PHE A 92 0.84 -2.04 7.19
CA PHE A 92 -0.43 -1.52 6.67
C PHE A 92 -1.54 -1.54 7.74
N LEU A 93 -1.79 -2.68 8.38
CA LEU A 93 -2.86 -2.83 9.38
C LEU A 93 -2.66 -1.89 10.57
N ASN A 94 -1.44 -1.75 11.07
CA ASN A 94 -1.13 -0.87 12.19
C ASN A 94 -1.24 0.61 11.79
N SER A 95 -0.79 1.00 10.60
CA SER A 95 -0.93 2.36 10.09
C SER A 95 -2.39 2.74 9.86
N PHE A 96 -3.17 1.83 9.26
CA PHE A 96 -4.60 2.02 9.01
C PHE A 96 -5.41 2.15 10.31
N ASN A 97 -5.03 1.42 11.35
CA ASN A 97 -5.69 1.45 12.66
C ASN A 97 -4.97 2.35 13.68
N PHE A 98 -4.02 3.18 13.26
CA PHE A 98 -3.15 3.98 14.13
C PHE A 98 -3.94 4.80 15.16
N ILE A 99 -5.03 5.43 14.74
CA ILE A 99 -5.88 6.26 15.62
C ILE A 99 -6.54 5.44 16.73
N THR A 100 -6.78 4.16 16.51
CA THR A 100 -7.45 3.28 17.46
C THR A 100 -6.51 2.54 18.42
N LEU A 101 -5.19 2.65 18.20
CA LEU A 101 -4.17 1.93 18.97
C LEU A 101 -4.09 2.39 20.43
N THR A 102 -4.35 3.67 20.71
CA THR A 102 -4.34 4.21 22.07
C THR A 102 -5.53 5.13 22.32
N PRO A 103 -6.12 5.12 23.53
CA PRO A 103 -7.20 6.05 23.87
C PRO A 103 -6.79 7.53 23.76
N THR A 104 -5.55 7.86 24.13
CA THR A 104 -5.02 9.22 24.04
C THR A 104 -4.95 9.71 22.59
N LEU A 105 -4.46 8.86 21.67
CA LEU A 105 -4.42 9.21 20.25
C LEU A 105 -5.84 9.37 19.68
N SER A 106 -6.76 8.47 20.03
CA SER A 106 -8.15 8.56 19.56
C SER A 106 -8.85 9.82 20.11
N GLN A 107 -8.56 10.23 21.33
CA GLN A 107 -9.08 11.47 21.91
C GLN A 107 -8.52 12.70 21.18
N ARG A 108 -7.19 12.79 21.01
CA ARG A 108 -6.54 13.84 20.24
C ARG A 108 -7.07 13.95 18.80
N ALA A 109 -7.27 12.80 18.14
CA ALA A 109 -7.80 12.78 16.79
C ALA A 109 -9.22 13.32 16.66
N ARG A 110 -10.04 13.14 17.70
CA ARG A 110 -11.44 13.63 17.75
C ARG A 110 -11.53 15.08 18.15
N GLU A 111 -10.79 15.48 19.19
CA GLU A 111 -10.90 16.82 19.81
C GLU A 111 -10.04 17.87 19.08
N GLU A 112 -8.84 17.50 18.62
CA GLU A 112 -7.84 18.43 18.08
C GLU A 112 -7.57 18.23 16.59
N GLY A 113 -8.05 17.15 15.98
CA GLY A 113 -7.68 16.79 14.60
C GLY A 113 -6.19 16.51 14.41
N SER A 114 -5.47 16.23 15.50
CA SER A 114 -4.01 16.40 15.61
C SER A 114 -3.16 15.18 15.27
N ILE A 115 -3.69 14.18 14.53
CA ILE A 115 -2.85 13.11 14.00
C ILE A 115 -2.14 13.58 12.75
N THR A 116 -0.86 13.28 12.69
CA THR A 116 0.01 13.69 11.59
C THR A 116 0.46 12.50 10.76
N GLY A 117 0.77 12.75 9.49
CA GLY A 117 1.35 11.73 8.63
C GLY A 117 2.74 11.27 9.12
N PHE A 118 3.49 12.16 9.77
CA PHE A 118 4.77 11.83 10.40
C PHE A 118 4.64 10.75 11.48
N GLU A 119 3.62 10.84 12.35
CA GLU A 119 3.38 9.85 13.40
C GLU A 119 2.99 8.49 12.83
N ILE A 120 2.14 8.46 11.79
CA ILE A 120 1.71 7.20 11.14
C ILE A 120 2.89 6.54 10.42
N ASP A 121 3.70 7.33 9.70
CA ASP A 121 4.89 6.85 9.01
C ASP A 121 5.94 6.33 10.00
N THR A 122 6.15 7.00 11.13
CA THR A 122 7.03 6.53 12.21
C THR A 122 6.61 5.15 12.72
N GLN A 123 5.29 4.90 12.86
CA GLN A 123 4.79 3.58 13.25
C GLN A 123 5.10 2.50 12.20
N ALA A 124 4.98 2.82 10.91
CA ALA A 124 5.33 1.88 9.84
C ALA A 124 6.82 1.54 9.85
N HIS A 125 7.69 2.54 10.00
CA HIS A 125 9.14 2.33 10.16
C HIS A 125 9.46 1.45 11.37
N ALA A 126 8.85 1.68 12.53
CA ALA A 126 9.04 0.86 13.73
C ALA A 126 8.69 -0.64 13.52
N ILE A 127 7.82 -0.94 12.55
CA ILE A 127 7.45 -2.31 12.20
C ILE A 127 8.38 -2.90 11.15
N LEU A 128 8.86 -2.11 10.19
CA LEU A 128 9.55 -2.60 9.00
C LEU A 128 11.08 -2.51 9.08
N ASP A 129 11.62 -1.47 9.75
CA ASP A 129 13.06 -1.23 9.77
C ASP A 129 13.80 -2.37 10.48
N ASP A 130 14.89 -2.83 9.86
CA ASP A 130 15.77 -3.89 10.34
C ASP A 130 15.08 -5.24 10.64
N LYS A 131 13.86 -5.46 10.14
CA LYS A 131 13.10 -6.69 10.39
C LYS A 131 13.60 -7.89 9.60
N ILE A 132 14.01 -7.68 8.36
CA ILE A 132 14.45 -8.74 7.44
C ILE A 132 15.71 -8.27 6.76
N ASP A 133 16.79 -9.02 6.95
CA ASP A 133 18.12 -8.68 6.44
C ASP A 133 18.09 -8.39 4.93
N GLY A 134 18.68 -7.26 4.57
CA GLY A 134 18.78 -6.77 3.19
C GLY A 134 17.47 -6.22 2.59
N PHE A 135 16.35 -6.26 3.31
CA PHE A 135 15.11 -5.57 2.89
C PHE A 135 14.99 -4.22 3.60
N THR A 136 14.63 -3.20 2.85
CA THR A 136 14.48 -1.83 3.36
C THR A 136 13.14 -1.22 2.98
N PHE A 137 12.60 -0.37 3.86
CA PHE A 137 11.49 0.53 3.56
C PHE A 137 12.09 1.92 3.25
N GLY A 138 12.20 2.25 1.97
CA GLY A 138 13.00 3.39 1.49
C GLY A 138 12.20 4.56 0.91
N HIS A 139 10.89 4.67 1.18
CA HIS A 139 10.05 5.79 0.74
C HIS A 139 9.05 6.20 1.83
N GLY A 140 8.35 7.31 1.65
CA GLY A 140 7.29 7.71 2.56
C GLY A 140 6.13 6.71 2.58
N LEU A 141 5.43 6.63 3.70
CA LEU A 141 4.30 5.72 3.87
C LEU A 141 3.12 6.04 2.95
N GLY A 142 3.02 7.27 2.43
CA GLY A 142 1.95 7.64 1.54
C GLY A 142 1.88 9.14 1.25
N HIS A 143 0.91 9.49 0.44
CA HIS A 143 0.69 10.85 -0.05
C HIS A 143 -0.80 11.19 -0.11
N GLY A 144 -1.11 12.47 -0.20
CA GLY A 144 -2.46 12.91 -0.51
C GLY A 144 -2.85 12.50 -1.94
N ILE A 145 -4.12 12.21 -2.13
CA ILE A 145 -4.70 11.84 -3.43
C ILE A 145 -6.04 12.54 -3.61
N GLY A 146 -6.30 13.07 -4.81
CA GLY A 146 -7.54 13.76 -5.12
C GLY A 146 -7.69 14.00 -6.62
N ILE A 147 -7.61 15.26 -7.06
CA ILE A 147 -7.58 15.60 -8.50
C ILE A 147 -6.28 15.10 -9.12
N ASN A 148 -5.16 15.27 -8.41
CA ASN A 148 -3.89 14.66 -8.80
C ASN A 148 -3.66 13.38 -8.01
N VAL A 149 -2.99 12.41 -8.62
CA VAL A 149 -2.59 11.18 -7.92
C VAL A 149 -1.68 11.49 -6.74
N HIS A 150 -0.75 12.44 -6.89
CA HIS A 150 0.05 12.98 -5.80
C HIS A 150 -0.37 14.44 -5.56
N GLU A 151 -0.98 14.71 -4.41
CA GLU A 151 -1.28 16.07 -3.97
C GLU A 151 -1.21 16.18 -2.44
N ALA A 152 -0.63 17.27 -1.97
CA ALA A 152 -0.51 17.55 -0.55
C ALA A 152 -1.37 18.76 -0.17
N PRO A 153 -1.88 18.86 1.06
CA PRO A 153 -1.82 17.90 2.15
C PRO A 153 -2.85 16.77 2.01
N PRO A 154 -2.67 15.63 2.72
CA PRO A 154 -1.60 15.32 3.64
C PRO A 154 -0.37 14.71 2.95
N ASN A 155 0.71 14.55 3.71
CA ASN A 155 1.86 13.74 3.34
C ASN A 155 2.15 12.78 4.50
N LEU A 156 2.48 11.53 4.22
CA LEU A 156 2.81 10.52 5.23
C LEU A 156 4.28 10.13 5.03
N SER A 157 5.18 10.78 5.74
CA SER A 157 6.63 10.58 5.61
C SER A 157 7.39 11.14 6.82
N GLN A 158 8.71 10.95 6.87
CA GLN A 158 9.59 11.57 7.87
C GLN A 158 9.93 13.05 7.59
N ASN A 159 9.31 13.66 6.59
CA ASN A 159 9.56 15.06 6.25
C ASN A 159 8.77 16.03 7.16
N GLU A 160 9.27 17.24 7.34
CA GLU A 160 8.62 18.29 8.16
C GLU A 160 7.19 18.61 7.69
N ILE A 161 6.91 18.57 6.39
CA ILE A 161 5.57 18.81 5.84
C ILE A 161 4.53 17.78 6.34
N ALA A 162 4.96 16.58 6.69
CA ALA A 162 4.09 15.51 7.20
C ALA A 162 3.66 15.73 8.67
N LYS A 163 4.21 16.73 9.35
CA LYS A 163 3.80 17.14 10.71
C LYS A 163 2.51 17.99 10.73
N ALA A 164 2.02 18.38 9.56
CA ALA A 164 0.71 19.00 9.47
C ALA A 164 -0.39 18.00 9.85
N PRO A 165 -1.45 18.42 10.57
CA PRO A 165 -2.55 17.54 10.96
C PRO A 165 -3.30 16.96 9.76
N ILE A 166 -3.64 15.68 9.83
CA ILE A 166 -4.58 15.05 8.90
C ILE A 166 -6.00 15.34 9.40
N LEU A 167 -6.74 16.17 8.66
CA LEU A 167 -8.10 16.58 8.99
C LEU A 167 -9.15 15.62 8.44
N ASP A 168 -10.34 15.61 9.01
CA ASP A 168 -11.48 14.88 8.46
C ASP A 168 -11.83 15.40 7.07
N GLY A 169 -12.09 14.48 6.15
CA GLY A 169 -12.31 14.75 4.73
C GLY A 169 -11.05 14.67 3.86
N MET A 170 -9.85 14.69 4.45
CA MET A 170 -8.62 14.46 3.67
C MET A 170 -8.53 13.03 3.17
N THR A 171 -8.06 12.88 1.92
CA THR A 171 -7.85 11.61 1.23
C THR A 171 -6.36 11.40 0.99
N PHE A 172 -5.86 10.18 1.18
CA PHE A 172 -4.45 9.84 1.12
C PHE A 172 -4.24 8.34 0.91
N THR A 173 -3.02 7.95 0.51
CA THR A 173 -2.61 6.55 0.43
C THR A 173 -1.94 6.10 1.72
N ILE A 174 -2.02 4.78 2.00
CA ILE A 174 -1.18 4.07 2.97
C ILE A 174 -0.56 2.91 2.20
N GLU A 175 0.75 2.97 1.97
CA GLU A 175 1.47 2.11 1.02
C GLU A 175 2.82 1.61 1.55
N PRO A 176 2.89 0.98 2.73
CA PRO A 176 4.14 0.43 3.22
C PRO A 176 4.73 -0.56 2.22
N GLY A 177 6.06 -0.62 2.15
CA GLY A 177 6.77 -1.53 1.27
C GLY A 177 8.13 -1.96 1.81
N MET A 178 8.57 -3.14 1.41
CA MET A 178 9.92 -3.67 1.67
C MET A 178 10.55 -4.15 0.37
N TYR A 179 11.80 -3.75 0.13
CA TYR A 179 12.48 -3.96 -1.14
C TYR A 179 13.90 -4.48 -0.93
N ASN A 180 14.27 -5.51 -1.70
CA ASN A 180 15.65 -6.02 -1.75
C ASN A 180 16.07 -6.21 -3.22
N PRO A 181 17.03 -5.43 -3.75
CA PRO A 181 17.48 -5.50 -5.15
C PRO A 181 18.01 -6.86 -5.59
N LYS A 182 18.39 -7.73 -4.64
CA LYS A 182 18.87 -9.09 -4.93
C LYS A 182 17.74 -10.13 -4.96
N HIS A 183 16.54 -9.76 -4.49
CA HIS A 183 15.41 -10.66 -4.35
C HIS A 183 14.15 -10.14 -5.03
N PHE A 184 13.35 -9.36 -4.32
CA PHE A 184 12.07 -8.82 -4.77
C PHE A 184 11.64 -7.64 -3.89
N GLY A 185 10.54 -6.99 -4.24
CA GLY A 185 9.85 -6.02 -3.41
C GLY A 185 8.40 -6.40 -3.18
N VAL A 186 7.85 -5.93 -2.09
CA VAL A 186 6.43 -6.00 -1.74
C VAL A 186 5.96 -4.61 -1.34
N ARG A 187 4.83 -4.15 -1.90
CA ARG A 187 4.08 -2.97 -1.48
C ARG A 187 2.61 -3.35 -1.38
N LEU A 188 1.94 -2.92 -0.32
CA LEU A 188 0.50 -3.09 -0.15
C LEU A 188 -0.11 -1.73 0.13
N GLU A 189 -1.04 -1.31 -0.70
CA GLU A 189 -1.57 0.05 -0.69
C GLU A 189 -3.08 0.09 -0.74
N ASN A 190 -3.65 1.01 0.03
CA ASN A 190 -5.02 1.44 -0.13
C ASN A 190 -5.09 2.96 -0.19
N SER A 191 -5.89 3.48 -1.10
CA SER A 191 -6.43 4.84 -1.01
C SER A 191 -7.43 4.90 0.14
N CYS A 192 -7.26 5.87 1.02
CA CYS A 192 -7.95 6.02 2.29
C CYS A 192 -8.51 7.44 2.47
N TYR A 193 -9.38 7.62 3.47
CA TYR A 193 -9.84 8.93 3.93
C TYR A 193 -10.01 8.93 5.44
N LYS A 194 -9.86 10.11 6.06
CA LYS A 194 -10.16 10.29 7.49
C LYS A 194 -11.57 10.83 7.66
N LYS A 195 -12.33 10.22 8.57
CA LYS A 195 -13.68 10.66 8.95
C LYS A 195 -14.01 10.21 10.37
N ASP A 196 -14.65 11.09 11.15
CA ASP A 196 -15.10 10.81 12.52
C ASP A 196 -14.00 10.22 13.41
N GLY A 197 -12.77 10.74 13.26
CA GLY A 197 -11.61 10.30 14.02
C GLY A 197 -11.14 8.87 13.68
N LYS A 198 -11.42 8.37 12.47
CA LYS A 198 -10.99 7.06 11.96
C LYS A 198 -10.47 7.17 10.54
N ILE A 199 -9.59 6.25 10.16
CA ILE A 199 -9.19 6.05 8.77
C ILE A 199 -10.11 4.99 8.16
N HIS A 200 -10.59 5.27 6.95
CA HIS A 200 -11.44 4.41 6.15
C HIS A 200 -10.77 4.13 4.81
N SER A 201 -11.03 2.96 4.23
CA SER A 201 -10.50 2.60 2.91
C SER A 201 -11.58 2.72 1.83
N PHE A 202 -11.22 3.30 0.67
CA PHE A 202 -12.02 3.21 -0.54
C PHE A 202 -11.87 1.85 -1.23
N VAL A 203 -10.76 1.16 -0.98
CA VAL A 203 -10.38 -0.06 -1.68
C VAL A 203 -11.16 -1.25 -1.16
N LYS A 204 -11.79 -2.00 -2.10
CA LYS A 204 -12.54 -3.24 -1.82
C LYS A 204 -11.77 -4.51 -2.19
N MET A 205 -10.66 -4.37 -2.91
CA MET A 205 -9.81 -5.50 -3.31
C MET A 205 -9.10 -6.11 -2.13
N GLY A 206 -9.11 -7.43 -2.05
CA GLY A 206 -8.51 -8.19 -0.96
C GLY A 206 -6.99 -8.33 -1.05
N TYR A 207 -6.44 -9.10 -0.09
CA TYR A 207 -5.04 -9.46 0.01
C TYR A 207 -4.82 -10.92 -0.40
N GLU A 208 -3.66 -11.24 -0.99
CA GLU A 208 -3.29 -12.60 -1.41
C GLU A 208 -3.09 -13.52 -0.20
N GLY A 209 -4.04 -14.42 0.03
CA GLY A 209 -4.09 -15.27 1.23
C GLY A 209 -2.92 -16.24 1.33
N LYS A 210 -2.41 -16.75 0.22
CA LYS A 210 -1.25 -17.66 0.19
C LYS A 210 0.03 -17.01 0.73
N LEU A 211 0.14 -15.68 0.62
CA LEU A 211 1.29 -14.92 1.09
C LEU A 211 1.20 -14.53 2.56
N ILE A 212 0.07 -14.79 3.24
CA ILE A 212 -0.10 -14.42 4.65
C ILE A 212 0.38 -15.58 5.54
N ASN A 213 1.40 -15.31 6.36
CA ASN A 213 1.77 -16.17 7.47
C ASN A 213 1.04 -15.68 8.74
N TYR A 214 -0.07 -16.35 9.08
CA TYR A 214 -0.92 -15.98 10.22
C TYR A 214 -0.22 -16.11 11.58
N ASP A 215 0.84 -16.90 11.70
CA ASP A 215 1.60 -17.06 12.94
C ASP A 215 2.44 -15.81 13.27
N LEU A 216 2.73 -14.97 12.27
CA LEU A 216 3.41 -13.69 12.45
C LEU A 216 2.47 -12.55 12.88
N LEU A 217 1.15 -12.76 12.78
CA LEU A 217 0.15 -11.76 13.16
C LEU A 217 -0.23 -11.90 14.63
N THR A 218 -0.30 -10.78 15.34
CA THR A 218 -0.92 -10.71 16.67
C THR A 218 -2.43 -10.95 16.55
N GLU A 219 -3.10 -11.30 17.66
CA GLU A 219 -4.57 -11.48 17.70
C GLU A 219 -5.31 -10.18 17.33
N GLN A 220 -4.73 -9.03 17.67
CA GLN A 220 -5.29 -7.74 17.28
C GLN A 220 -5.20 -7.52 15.75
N GLU A 221 -4.05 -7.82 15.14
CA GLU A 221 -3.86 -7.71 13.67
C GLU A 221 -4.76 -8.71 12.92
N LYS A 222 -4.92 -9.93 13.43
CA LYS A 222 -5.88 -10.90 12.89
C LYS A 222 -7.32 -10.38 12.96
N THR A 223 -7.66 -9.65 14.03
CA THR A 223 -8.99 -9.03 14.17
C THR A 223 -9.18 -7.92 13.12
N TRP A 224 -8.22 -7.03 12.95
CA TRP A 224 -8.27 -5.97 11.94
C TRP A 224 -8.29 -6.53 10.51
N LEU A 225 -7.58 -7.63 10.26
CA LEU A 225 -7.56 -8.27 8.94
C LEU A 225 -8.95 -8.77 8.49
N LYS A 226 -9.86 -9.07 9.44
CA LYS A 226 -11.24 -9.49 9.12
C LYS A 226 -12.06 -8.42 8.40
N ASP A 227 -11.68 -7.15 8.51
CA ASP A 227 -12.33 -6.04 7.81
C ASP A 227 -11.97 -6.00 6.31
N PHE A 228 -10.98 -6.79 5.90
CA PHE A 228 -10.50 -6.89 4.53
C PHE A 228 -10.80 -8.28 3.93
N LYS A 229 -10.98 -8.33 2.61
CA LYS A 229 -11.12 -9.60 1.90
C LYS A 229 -9.77 -10.31 1.82
N ILE A 230 -9.81 -11.65 1.85
CA ILE A 230 -8.68 -12.52 1.52
C ILE A 230 -9.02 -13.22 0.20
N LEU A 231 -8.08 -13.20 -0.76
CA LEU A 231 -8.20 -13.76 -2.09
C LEU A 231 -7.74 -15.22 -2.10
#